data_dd13c52e25310425d4fa237681b530d7
#
_entry.id   dd13c52e25310425d4fa237681b530d7
#
_cell.length_a   1.000
_cell.length_b   1.000
_cell.length_c   1.000
_cell.angle_alpha   90.00
_cell.angle_beta   90.00
_cell.angle_gamma   90.00
#
_symmetry.space_group_name_H-M   'P 1'
#
loop_
_entity.id
_entity.type
_entity.pdbx_description
1 polymer ?
#
loop_
_entity_poly.entity_id
_entity_poly.type
_entity_poly.pdbx_seq_one_letter_code
_entity_poly.pdbx_strand_id
1 'polypeptide(L)'
;GSSVSAAAAVDSLKLAEMIWGHRGEPVMISLVDSLSPLQYAAEMVDATMVFAEAGQPLIIHSACNLGTTGPITIAGSLVISNATTLAGICLAQLINPGTPIVYGLGGSPTEMKTGGYVNGSPEDTKHTAIATAMGRYYNIPCRSQGALTESFGLDYQAGMESAMMLTTAALSGVHLSLHACGTYGSMIAMSYEKFIADEDLCGALKKLMKP
;
A
#
# COMPACT_ATOMS: atom_id res chain seq x y z
N GLY A 1 0.09 -9.56 5.62
CA GLY A 1 1.11 -10.06 4.69
C GLY A 1 0.49 -10.47 3.38
N SER A 2 1.26 -10.43 2.30
CA SER A 2 0.86 -11.03 1.04
C SER A 2 1.09 -12.53 1.10
N SER A 3 0.09 -13.34 0.74
CA SER A 3 0.24 -14.79 0.65
C SER A 3 0.72 -15.18 -0.75
N VAL A 4 1.62 -16.14 -0.80
CA VAL A 4 2.21 -16.63 -2.06
C VAL A 4 1.49 -17.85 -2.62
N SER A 5 0.41 -18.31 -1.96
CA SER A 5 -0.45 -19.41 -2.44
C SER A 5 -1.73 -19.50 -1.61
N ALA A 6 -2.74 -20.19 -2.12
CA ALA A 6 -3.96 -20.49 -1.36
C ALA A 6 -3.67 -21.24 -0.04
N ALA A 7 -2.74 -22.19 -0.06
CA ALA A 7 -2.37 -22.93 1.15
C ALA A 7 -1.78 -22.01 2.22
N ALA A 8 -0.86 -21.13 1.84
CA ALA A 8 -0.27 -20.15 2.75
C ALA A 8 -1.32 -19.14 3.28
N ALA A 9 -2.30 -18.78 2.47
CA ALA A 9 -3.42 -17.94 2.90
C ALA A 9 -4.27 -18.63 3.97
N VAL A 10 -4.62 -19.90 3.75
CA VAL A 10 -5.37 -20.71 4.71
C VAL A 10 -4.61 -20.86 6.03
N ASP A 11 -3.31 -21.16 5.97
CA ASP A 11 -2.49 -21.34 7.18
C ASP A 11 -2.29 -20.01 7.94
N SER A 12 -2.14 -18.90 7.22
CA SER A 12 -2.07 -17.55 7.83
C SER A 12 -3.37 -17.21 8.57
N LEU A 13 -4.52 -17.52 7.95
CA LEU A 13 -5.82 -17.29 8.57
C LEU A 13 -5.98 -18.14 9.84
N LYS A 14 -5.69 -19.44 9.76
CA LYS A 14 -5.76 -20.34 10.93
C LYS A 14 -4.87 -19.86 12.07
N LEU A 15 -3.64 -19.42 11.75
CA LEU A 15 -2.72 -18.89 12.75
C LEU A 15 -3.28 -17.62 13.41
N ALA A 16 -3.84 -16.70 12.62
CA ALA A 16 -4.46 -15.49 13.15
C ALA A 16 -5.67 -15.82 14.05
N GLU A 17 -6.54 -16.73 13.63
CA GLU A 17 -7.66 -17.21 14.44
C GLU A 17 -7.21 -17.84 15.76
N MET A 18 -6.13 -18.61 15.74
CA MET A 18 -5.56 -19.21 16.95
C MET A 18 -5.02 -18.16 17.93
N ILE A 19 -4.34 -17.13 17.40
CA ILE A 19 -3.76 -16.05 18.21
C ILE A 19 -4.87 -15.21 18.86
N TRP A 20 -5.88 -14.85 18.11
CA TRP A 20 -6.97 -14.00 18.59
C TRP A 20 -8.07 -14.76 19.32
N GLY A 21 -8.13 -16.09 19.20
CA GLY A 21 -9.16 -16.92 19.81
C GLY A 21 -10.55 -16.76 19.19
N HIS A 22 -10.65 -16.15 18.02
CA HIS A 22 -11.89 -15.91 17.29
C HIS A 22 -11.92 -16.70 15.98
N ARG A 23 -13.11 -17.13 15.57
CA ARG A 23 -13.36 -17.76 14.26
C ARG A 23 -14.58 -17.12 13.61
N GLY A 24 -14.48 -16.89 12.31
CA GLY A 24 -15.57 -16.29 11.56
C GLY A 24 -15.74 -14.79 11.72
N GLU A 25 -14.78 -14.13 12.39
CA GLU A 25 -14.67 -12.68 12.48
C GLU A 25 -13.39 -12.17 11.79
N PRO A 26 -13.31 -10.88 11.42
CA PRO A 26 -12.07 -10.30 10.91
C PRO A 26 -10.95 -10.36 11.96
N VAL A 27 -9.91 -11.15 11.69
CA VAL A 27 -8.74 -11.34 12.58
C VAL A 27 -7.44 -10.88 11.96
N MET A 28 -7.45 -10.61 10.66
CA MET A 28 -6.28 -10.13 9.92
C MET A 28 -6.69 -9.28 8.73
N ILE A 29 -5.76 -8.54 8.20
CA ILE A 29 -5.89 -7.84 6.92
C ILE A 29 -4.83 -8.34 5.96
N SER A 30 -5.22 -8.64 4.73
CA SER A 30 -4.29 -9.13 3.70
C SER A 30 -4.08 -8.09 2.60
N LEU A 31 -2.84 -7.96 2.13
CA LEU A 31 -2.49 -7.14 0.99
C LEU A 31 -2.49 -8.00 -0.26
N VAL A 32 -3.28 -7.60 -1.23
CA VAL A 32 -3.37 -8.18 -2.58
C VAL A 32 -2.75 -7.20 -3.55
N ASP A 33 -1.55 -7.52 -4.02
CA ASP A 33 -0.85 -6.72 -5.01
C ASP A 33 -1.15 -7.23 -6.43
N SER A 34 -1.33 -6.29 -7.35
CA SER A 34 -1.45 -6.61 -8.78
C SER A 34 -0.08 -6.64 -9.47
N LEU A 35 -0.03 -7.26 -10.62
CA LEU A 35 1.04 -7.11 -11.58
C LEU A 35 0.68 -5.99 -12.56
N SER A 36 1.53 -4.99 -12.67
CA SER A 36 1.30 -3.90 -13.62
C SER A 36 1.94 -4.20 -14.98
N PRO A 37 1.27 -3.89 -16.09
CA PRO A 37 -0.07 -3.31 -16.15
C PRO A 37 -1.19 -4.37 -16.21
N LEU A 38 -2.34 -4.08 -15.56
CA LEU A 38 -3.63 -4.75 -15.77
C LEU A 38 -3.64 -6.28 -15.55
N GLN A 39 -2.86 -6.79 -14.59
CA GLN A 39 -2.74 -8.22 -14.34
C GLN A 39 -2.78 -8.54 -12.84
N TYR A 40 -3.21 -9.75 -12.53
CA TYR A 40 -3.04 -10.39 -11.22
C TYR A 40 -2.34 -11.73 -11.41
N ALA A 41 -1.37 -12.04 -10.55
CA ALA A 41 -0.80 -13.37 -10.49
C ALA A 41 -1.85 -14.38 -10.01
N ALA A 42 -1.82 -15.61 -10.51
CA ALA A 42 -2.78 -16.64 -10.12
C ALA A 42 -2.79 -16.86 -8.60
N GLU A 43 -1.61 -16.88 -7.99
CA GLU A 43 -1.43 -17.05 -6.54
C GLU A 43 -2.09 -15.92 -5.73
N MET A 44 -2.09 -14.68 -6.26
CA MET A 44 -2.78 -13.55 -5.63
C MET A 44 -4.29 -13.67 -5.75
N VAL A 45 -4.79 -14.17 -6.88
CA VAL A 45 -6.21 -14.46 -7.06
C VAL A 45 -6.66 -15.54 -6.09
N ASP A 46 -5.91 -16.63 -6.00
CA ASP A 46 -6.20 -17.73 -5.08
C ASP A 46 -6.23 -17.27 -3.62
N ALA A 47 -5.24 -16.46 -3.21
CA ALA A 47 -5.22 -15.87 -1.86
C ALA A 47 -6.41 -14.93 -1.63
N THR A 48 -6.79 -14.14 -2.65
CA THR A 48 -7.97 -13.27 -2.59
C THR A 48 -9.25 -14.09 -2.36
N MET A 49 -9.39 -15.21 -3.06
CA MET A 49 -10.53 -16.11 -2.87
C MET A 49 -10.62 -16.61 -1.42
N VAL A 50 -9.53 -17.15 -0.87
CA VAL A 50 -9.48 -17.64 0.51
C VAL A 50 -9.88 -16.57 1.52
N PHE A 51 -9.31 -15.39 1.44
CA PHE A 51 -9.60 -14.32 2.41
C PHE A 51 -11.00 -13.72 2.22
N ALA A 52 -11.46 -13.54 0.97
CA ALA A 52 -12.79 -13.04 0.70
C ALA A 52 -13.87 -14.02 1.17
N GLU A 53 -13.75 -15.33 0.89
CA GLU A 53 -14.65 -16.37 1.38
C GLU A 53 -14.74 -16.38 2.90
N ALA A 54 -13.61 -16.15 3.57
CA ALA A 54 -13.54 -16.06 5.04
C ALA A 54 -13.97 -14.67 5.59
N GLY A 55 -14.44 -13.75 4.76
CA GLY A 55 -14.88 -12.40 5.19
C GLY A 55 -13.76 -11.51 5.75
N GLN A 56 -12.50 -11.82 5.45
CA GLN A 56 -11.38 -11.04 5.96
C GLN A 56 -11.17 -9.75 5.14
N PRO A 57 -10.78 -8.63 5.79
CA PRO A 57 -10.47 -7.39 5.11
C PRO A 57 -9.31 -7.55 4.12
N LEU A 58 -9.48 -6.97 2.93
CA LEU A 58 -8.48 -6.99 1.86
C LEU A 58 -8.04 -5.58 1.50
N ILE A 59 -6.74 -5.37 1.44
CA ILE A 59 -6.16 -4.20 0.78
C ILE A 59 -5.93 -4.59 -0.67
N ILE A 60 -6.75 -4.08 -1.58
CA ILE A 60 -6.53 -4.28 -3.01
C ILE A 60 -5.65 -3.15 -3.53
N HIS A 61 -4.47 -3.50 -3.98
CA HIS A 61 -3.44 -2.53 -4.33
C HIS A 61 -2.89 -2.77 -5.74
N SER A 62 -2.74 -1.70 -6.48
CA SER A 62 -2.05 -1.70 -7.75
C SER A 62 -0.97 -0.62 -7.77
N ALA A 63 0.25 -1.00 -8.13
CA ALA A 63 1.36 -0.10 -8.33
C ALA A 63 1.76 -0.10 -9.81
N CYS A 64 1.56 1.04 -10.48
CA CYS A 64 1.96 1.23 -11.86
C CYS A 64 3.06 2.28 -11.91
N ASN A 65 4.29 1.85 -12.16
CA ASN A 65 5.45 2.73 -12.11
C ASN A 65 5.55 3.58 -13.37
N LEU A 66 5.74 4.89 -13.15
CA LEU A 66 5.79 5.88 -14.19
C LEU A 66 7.03 5.65 -15.07
N GLY A 67 6.81 5.44 -16.35
CA GLY A 67 7.86 5.28 -17.35
C GLY A 67 8.35 3.84 -17.59
N THR A 68 7.89 2.85 -16.81
CA THR A 68 8.21 1.42 -17.02
C THR A 68 6.98 0.55 -17.14
N THR A 69 6.25 0.30 -16.06
CA THR A 69 5.05 -0.54 -16.08
C THR A 69 3.78 0.25 -16.38
N GLY A 70 3.91 1.56 -16.58
CA GLY A 70 2.83 2.45 -16.98
C GLY A 70 3.32 3.70 -17.72
N PRO A 71 2.36 4.53 -18.16
CA PRO A 71 2.67 5.82 -18.76
C PRO A 71 3.54 6.68 -17.84
N ILE A 72 4.38 7.53 -18.46
CA ILE A 72 5.25 8.45 -17.70
C ILE A 72 4.48 9.54 -16.95
N THR A 73 3.25 9.81 -17.34
CA THR A 73 2.41 10.81 -16.67
C THR A 73 1.70 10.22 -15.47
N ILE A 74 1.61 10.95 -14.36
CA ILE A 74 0.89 10.56 -13.17
C ILE A 74 -0.56 10.18 -13.50
N ALA A 75 -1.26 11.00 -14.29
CA ALA A 75 -2.64 10.74 -14.67
C ALA A 75 -2.81 9.42 -15.44
N GLY A 76 -1.92 9.14 -16.40
CA GLY A 76 -1.95 7.90 -17.18
C GLY A 76 -1.68 6.67 -16.31
N SER A 77 -0.71 6.74 -15.42
CA SER A 77 -0.39 5.67 -14.47
C SER A 77 -1.54 5.42 -13.50
N LEU A 78 -2.17 6.49 -13.00
CA LEU A 78 -3.35 6.40 -12.14
C LEU A 78 -4.55 5.73 -12.83
N VAL A 79 -4.79 5.99 -14.10
CA VAL A 79 -5.88 5.32 -14.85
C VAL A 79 -5.68 3.80 -14.86
N ILE A 80 -4.47 3.34 -15.15
CA ILE A 80 -4.15 1.90 -15.18
C ILE A 80 -4.24 1.28 -13.79
N SER A 81 -3.62 1.92 -12.80
CA SER A 81 -3.66 1.43 -11.41
C SER A 81 -5.09 1.38 -10.87
N ASN A 82 -5.88 2.43 -11.13
CA ASN A 82 -7.27 2.48 -10.70
C ASN A 82 -8.12 1.38 -11.34
N ALA A 83 -8.00 1.19 -12.66
CA ALA A 83 -8.71 0.11 -13.36
C ALA A 83 -8.38 -1.26 -12.77
N THR A 84 -7.10 -1.52 -12.51
CA THR A 84 -6.64 -2.79 -11.91
C THR A 84 -7.17 -2.96 -10.48
N THR A 85 -7.09 -1.92 -9.65
CA THR A 85 -7.62 -1.96 -8.28
C THR A 85 -9.13 -2.21 -8.27
N LEU A 86 -9.89 -1.52 -9.10
CA LEU A 86 -11.33 -1.73 -9.21
C LEU A 86 -11.68 -3.15 -9.68
N ALA A 87 -10.92 -3.72 -10.60
CA ALA A 87 -11.11 -5.11 -11.03
C ALA A 87 -10.92 -6.10 -9.86
N GLY A 88 -9.88 -5.91 -9.03
CA GLY A 88 -9.66 -6.73 -7.83
C GLY A 88 -10.76 -6.56 -6.77
N ILE A 89 -11.27 -5.34 -6.60
CA ILE A 89 -12.41 -5.07 -5.72
C ILE A 89 -13.67 -5.80 -6.23
N CYS A 90 -13.95 -5.70 -7.51
CA CYS A 90 -15.07 -6.43 -8.13
C CYS A 90 -14.93 -7.94 -7.93
N LEU A 91 -13.74 -8.50 -8.12
CA LEU A 91 -13.48 -9.91 -7.87
C LEU A 91 -13.81 -10.30 -6.43
N ALA A 92 -13.29 -9.57 -5.45
CA ALA A 92 -13.56 -9.84 -4.04
C ALA A 92 -15.07 -9.79 -3.70
N GLN A 93 -15.79 -8.81 -4.26
CA GLN A 93 -17.23 -8.67 -4.04
C GLN A 93 -18.06 -9.74 -4.78
N LEU A 94 -17.58 -10.27 -5.90
CA LEU A 94 -18.23 -11.39 -6.60
C LEU A 94 -18.06 -12.71 -5.84
N ILE A 95 -16.92 -12.89 -5.15
CA ILE A 95 -16.66 -14.07 -4.31
C ILE A 95 -17.54 -14.04 -3.07
N ASN A 96 -17.49 -12.93 -2.33
CA ASN A 96 -18.29 -12.77 -1.12
C ASN A 96 -18.77 -11.32 -1.01
N PRO A 97 -20.03 -11.02 -1.35
CA PRO A 97 -20.59 -9.68 -1.25
C PRO A 97 -20.50 -9.12 0.16
N GLY A 98 -19.96 -7.92 0.30
CA GLY A 98 -19.76 -7.28 1.60
C GLY A 98 -18.37 -7.51 2.20
N THR A 99 -17.46 -8.22 1.53
CA THR A 99 -16.04 -8.30 1.94
C THR A 99 -15.47 -6.90 2.20
N PRO A 100 -14.90 -6.65 3.40
CA PRO A 100 -14.34 -5.34 3.71
C PRO A 100 -13.12 -5.04 2.83
N ILE A 101 -13.08 -3.87 2.23
CA ILE A 101 -12.02 -3.46 1.30
C ILE A 101 -11.33 -2.19 1.78
N VAL A 102 -10.02 -2.15 1.61
CA VAL A 102 -9.20 -0.94 1.65
C VAL A 102 -8.65 -0.70 0.25
N TYR A 103 -8.98 0.45 -0.31
CA TYR A 103 -8.55 0.87 -1.63
C TYR A 103 -7.07 1.28 -1.60
N GLY A 104 -6.24 0.71 -2.47
CA GLY A 104 -4.82 1.01 -2.56
C GLY A 104 -4.38 1.37 -3.97
N LEU A 105 -3.72 2.49 -4.11
CA LEU A 105 -2.95 2.83 -5.30
C LEU A 105 -1.52 3.14 -4.88
N GLY A 106 -0.59 2.68 -5.70
CA GLY A 106 0.82 3.01 -5.63
C GLY A 106 1.35 3.34 -7.01
N GLY A 107 2.58 3.77 -7.06
CA GLY A 107 3.29 4.07 -8.30
C GLY A 107 4.26 5.21 -8.06
N SER A 108 5.53 4.90 -8.20
CA SER A 108 6.61 5.87 -8.09
C SER A 108 7.19 6.13 -9.48
N PRO A 109 7.84 7.26 -9.72
CA PRO A 109 8.67 7.44 -10.91
C PRO A 109 9.73 6.35 -10.99
N THR A 110 10.21 6.09 -12.19
CA THR A 110 11.31 5.17 -12.42
C THR A 110 12.57 5.96 -12.77
N GLU A 111 13.69 5.66 -12.09
CA GLU A 111 15.00 6.13 -12.49
C GLU A 111 15.41 5.43 -13.80
N MET A 112 15.43 6.18 -14.88
CA MET A 112 15.58 5.62 -16.23
C MET A 112 16.95 5.00 -16.49
N LYS A 113 17.95 5.26 -15.66
CA LYS A 113 19.29 4.67 -15.80
C LYS A 113 19.39 3.32 -15.15
N THR A 114 18.71 3.12 -14.03
CA THR A 114 18.81 1.92 -13.20
C THR A 114 17.59 1.03 -13.29
N GLY A 115 16.43 1.58 -13.71
CA GLY A 115 15.13 0.90 -13.67
C GLY A 115 14.53 0.83 -12.26
N GLY A 116 15.18 1.40 -11.25
CA GLY A 116 14.71 1.39 -9.86
C GLY A 116 13.56 2.36 -9.61
N TYR A 117 12.81 2.13 -8.56
CA TYR A 117 11.77 3.05 -8.08
C TYR A 117 12.42 4.31 -7.49
N VAL A 118 11.75 5.45 -7.61
CA VAL A 118 12.15 6.69 -6.95
C VAL A 118 11.11 7.03 -5.88
N ASN A 119 11.23 6.36 -4.76
CA ASN A 119 10.34 6.55 -3.61
C ASN A 119 10.66 7.87 -2.88
N GLY A 120 9.64 8.46 -2.26
CA GLY A 120 9.82 9.70 -1.51
C GLY A 120 9.96 10.95 -2.37
N SER A 121 9.90 10.81 -3.69
CA SER A 121 9.95 11.95 -4.62
C SER A 121 8.70 12.83 -4.53
N PRO A 122 8.76 14.09 -5.02
CA PRO A 122 7.57 14.95 -5.12
C PRO A 122 6.44 14.33 -5.95
N GLU A 123 6.78 13.57 -6.99
CA GLU A 123 5.81 12.88 -7.84
C GLU A 123 5.12 11.74 -7.11
N ASP A 124 5.86 10.94 -6.34
CA ASP A 124 5.31 9.88 -5.49
C ASP A 124 4.41 10.48 -4.40
N THR A 125 4.84 11.59 -3.81
CA THR A 125 4.04 12.35 -2.84
C THR A 125 2.72 12.86 -3.45
N LYS A 126 2.75 13.41 -4.67
CA LYS A 126 1.53 13.81 -5.39
C LYS A 126 0.63 12.62 -5.68
N HIS A 127 1.22 11.49 -6.08
CA HIS A 127 0.47 10.25 -6.32
C HIS A 127 -0.29 9.82 -5.07
N THR A 128 0.34 9.88 -3.89
CA THR A 128 -0.30 9.59 -2.59
C THR A 128 -1.53 10.46 -2.34
N ALA A 129 -1.43 11.76 -2.56
CA ALA A 129 -2.55 12.69 -2.37
C ALA A 129 -3.72 12.38 -3.32
N ILE A 130 -3.42 12.11 -4.60
CA ILE A 130 -4.44 11.79 -5.61
C ILE A 130 -5.08 10.44 -5.33
N ALA A 131 -4.29 9.41 -4.98
CA ALA A 131 -4.78 8.09 -4.62
C ALA A 131 -5.77 8.16 -3.44
N THR A 132 -5.47 8.99 -2.45
CA THR A 132 -6.37 9.23 -1.31
C THR A 132 -7.66 9.91 -1.74
N ALA A 133 -7.59 10.90 -2.63
CA ALA A 133 -8.77 11.56 -3.19
C ALA A 133 -9.66 10.59 -3.98
N MET A 134 -9.07 9.64 -4.71
CA MET A 134 -9.79 8.58 -5.42
C MET A 134 -10.52 7.65 -4.45
N GLY A 135 -9.86 7.22 -3.35
CA GLY A 135 -10.51 6.42 -2.32
C GLY A 135 -11.74 7.12 -1.72
N ARG A 136 -11.64 8.42 -1.44
CA ARG A 136 -12.78 9.23 -1.00
C ARG A 136 -13.88 9.33 -2.06
N TYR A 137 -13.53 9.50 -3.32
CA TYR A 137 -14.50 9.54 -4.42
C TYR A 137 -15.35 8.26 -4.48
N TYR A 138 -14.73 7.10 -4.26
CA TYR A 138 -15.43 5.81 -4.20
C TYR A 138 -16.07 5.52 -2.84
N ASN A 139 -15.87 6.37 -1.85
CA ASN A 139 -16.31 6.15 -0.47
C ASN A 139 -15.78 4.82 0.11
N ILE A 140 -14.52 4.51 -0.18
CA ILE A 140 -13.83 3.31 0.31
C ILE A 140 -12.64 3.77 1.18
N PRO A 141 -12.42 3.18 2.37
CA PRO A 141 -11.21 3.43 3.13
C PRO A 141 -9.96 3.22 2.26
N CYS A 142 -8.98 4.09 2.38
CA CYS A 142 -7.80 4.04 1.52
C CYS A 142 -6.50 3.90 2.30
N ARG A 143 -5.54 3.29 1.64
CA ARG A 143 -4.16 3.19 2.11
C ARG A 143 -3.21 4.00 1.24
N SER A 144 -2.09 4.41 1.83
CA SER A 144 -0.95 4.98 1.09
C SER A 144 0.37 4.38 1.56
N GLN A 145 1.43 4.77 0.88
CA GLN A 145 2.79 4.57 1.36
C GLN A 145 3.11 5.58 2.47
N GLY A 146 4.14 5.27 3.27
CA GLY A 146 4.57 6.05 4.43
C GLY A 146 5.94 6.71 4.27
N ALA A 147 6.85 6.48 5.20
CA ALA A 147 8.18 7.08 5.24
C ALA A 147 9.16 6.39 4.31
N LEU A 148 8.98 6.53 3.00
CA LEU A 148 9.89 6.00 2.00
C LEU A 148 10.95 7.03 1.62
N THR A 149 12.13 6.56 1.25
CA THR A 149 13.26 7.39 0.82
C THR A 149 14.15 6.64 -0.15
N GLU A 150 14.81 7.38 -1.04
CA GLU A 150 15.89 6.86 -1.88
C GLU A 150 17.26 6.93 -1.21
N SER A 151 17.38 7.61 -0.08
CA SER A 151 18.63 7.60 0.69
C SER A 151 18.96 6.20 1.19
N PHE A 152 20.26 5.92 1.33
CA PHE A 152 20.80 4.70 1.93
C PHE A 152 21.33 4.91 3.36
N GLY A 153 21.08 6.06 3.94
CA GLY A 153 21.52 6.43 5.28
C GLY A 153 20.51 7.31 6.00
N LEU A 154 20.66 7.44 7.32
CA LEU A 154 19.86 8.37 8.11
C LEU A 154 20.47 9.77 7.97
N ASP A 155 20.10 10.46 6.91
CA ASP A 155 20.59 11.79 6.54
C ASP A 155 19.45 12.80 6.31
N TYR A 156 19.80 13.98 5.85
CA TYR A 156 18.82 15.02 5.54
C TYR A 156 17.80 14.58 4.48
N GLN A 157 18.26 13.87 3.44
CA GLN A 157 17.37 13.38 2.39
C GLN A 157 16.34 12.41 2.96
N ALA A 158 16.77 11.43 3.75
CA ALA A 158 15.88 10.46 4.38
C ALA A 158 14.81 11.15 5.24
N GLY A 159 15.20 12.13 6.05
CA GLY A 159 14.25 12.88 6.88
C GLY A 159 13.28 13.73 6.07
N MET A 160 13.77 14.43 5.04
CA MET A 160 12.97 15.29 4.19
C MET A 160 11.91 14.49 3.40
N GLU A 161 12.32 13.41 2.73
CA GLU A 161 11.43 12.57 1.93
C GLU A 161 10.39 11.87 2.81
N SER A 162 10.81 11.29 3.94
CA SER A 162 9.90 10.68 4.91
C SER A 162 8.86 11.67 5.45
N ALA A 163 9.31 12.88 5.82
CA ALA A 163 8.42 13.91 6.34
C ALA A 163 7.43 14.39 5.27
N MET A 164 7.87 14.58 4.04
CA MET A 164 7.02 15.00 2.93
C MET A 164 5.93 13.97 2.64
N MET A 165 6.29 12.71 2.55
CA MET A 165 5.36 11.59 2.28
C MET A 165 4.34 11.43 3.41
N LEU A 166 4.79 11.26 4.65
CA LEU A 166 3.91 11.04 5.80
C LEU A 166 3.00 12.24 6.09
N THR A 167 3.52 13.46 5.99
CA THR A 167 2.70 14.66 6.17
C THR A 167 1.62 14.77 5.11
N THR A 168 1.97 14.50 3.85
CA THR A 168 0.98 14.49 2.76
C THR A 168 -0.06 13.42 2.96
N ALA A 169 0.32 12.20 3.36
CA ALA A 169 -0.62 11.13 3.66
C ALA A 169 -1.59 11.54 4.79
N ALA A 170 -1.06 12.08 5.89
CA ALA A 170 -1.86 12.52 7.03
C ALA A 170 -2.86 13.64 6.65
N LEU A 171 -2.36 14.71 6.01
CA LEU A 171 -3.19 15.85 5.61
C LEU A 171 -4.21 15.49 4.52
N SER A 172 -3.91 14.50 3.68
CA SER A 172 -4.85 13.98 2.69
C SER A 172 -5.96 13.13 3.29
N GLY A 173 -5.85 12.72 4.56
CA GLY A 173 -6.85 11.89 5.24
C GLY A 173 -6.77 10.41 4.87
N VAL A 174 -5.56 9.88 4.73
CA VAL A 174 -5.32 8.45 4.55
C VAL A 174 -5.77 7.68 5.79
N HIS A 175 -6.44 6.55 5.61
CA HIS A 175 -6.91 5.72 6.71
C HIS A 175 -5.83 4.76 7.23
N LEU A 176 -4.95 4.29 6.35
CA LEU A 176 -3.88 3.35 6.67
C LEU A 176 -2.61 3.72 5.90
N SER A 177 -1.54 4.03 6.61
CA SER A 177 -0.21 4.24 6.02
C SER A 177 0.64 2.98 6.21
N LEU A 178 1.04 2.33 5.12
CA LEU A 178 1.98 1.22 5.13
C LEU A 178 3.41 1.75 4.95
N HIS A 179 4.40 0.94 5.36
CA HIS A 179 5.83 1.31 5.30
C HIS A 179 6.11 2.65 5.99
N ALA A 180 5.47 2.88 7.14
CA ALA A 180 5.57 4.15 7.85
C ALA A 180 6.92 4.37 8.53
N CYS A 181 7.73 3.32 8.70
CA CYS A 181 9.01 3.41 9.40
C CYS A 181 10.07 2.48 8.78
N GLY A 182 11.31 2.97 8.77
CA GLY A 182 12.52 2.16 8.62
C GLY A 182 12.98 1.81 7.21
N THR A 183 12.28 2.22 6.15
CA THR A 183 12.56 1.79 4.78
C THR A 183 13.52 2.73 4.06
N TYR A 184 14.55 2.14 3.42
CA TYR A 184 15.56 2.82 2.63
C TYR A 184 15.60 2.35 1.17
N GLY A 185 16.18 3.18 0.31
CA GLY A 185 16.66 2.87 -1.03
C GLY A 185 15.72 2.03 -1.86
N SER A 186 14.71 2.60 -2.47
CA SER A 186 13.73 1.86 -3.30
C SER A 186 13.12 0.62 -2.62
N MET A 187 12.96 0.64 -1.30
CA MET A 187 12.45 -0.47 -0.49
C MET A 187 13.37 -1.71 -0.45
N ILE A 188 14.65 -1.55 -0.74
CA ILE A 188 15.63 -2.67 -0.75
C ILE A 188 16.13 -3.00 0.66
N ALA A 189 16.20 -2.01 1.55
CA ALA A 189 16.75 -2.17 2.88
C ALA A 189 15.84 -1.58 3.97
N MET A 190 16.03 -2.07 5.18
CA MET A 190 15.46 -1.52 6.41
C MET A 190 16.55 -1.24 7.42
N SER A 191 16.33 -0.21 8.26
CA SER A 191 17.24 0.16 9.35
C SER A 191 16.46 0.38 10.62
N TYR A 192 17.00 -0.11 11.74
CA TYR A 192 16.41 0.11 13.05
C TYR A 192 16.53 1.58 13.48
N GLU A 193 17.63 2.25 13.12
CA GLU A 193 17.84 3.66 13.41
C GLU A 193 16.80 4.52 12.70
N LYS A 194 16.57 4.26 11.41
CA LYS A 194 15.51 4.94 10.66
C LYS A 194 14.13 4.60 11.19
N PHE A 195 13.90 3.37 11.62
CA PHE A 195 12.63 2.97 12.20
C PHE A 195 12.27 3.82 13.41
N ILE A 196 13.24 4.07 14.33
CA ILE A 196 13.05 4.91 15.51
C ILE A 196 12.85 6.38 15.12
N ALA A 197 13.63 6.89 14.17
CA ALA A 197 13.49 8.27 13.68
C ALA A 197 12.12 8.52 13.01
N ASP A 198 11.66 7.59 12.22
CA ASP A 198 10.35 7.68 11.56
C ASP A 198 9.18 7.48 12.56
N GLU A 199 9.38 6.69 13.63
CA GLU A 199 8.40 6.56 14.70
C GLU A 199 8.21 7.88 15.44
N ASP A 200 9.29 8.60 15.73
CA ASP A 200 9.23 9.95 16.31
C ASP A 200 8.49 10.93 15.38
N LEU A 201 8.77 10.87 14.07
CA LEU A 201 8.04 11.63 13.06
C LEU A 201 6.54 11.27 13.06
N CYS A 202 6.18 10.01 13.14
CA CYS A 202 4.79 9.57 13.26
C CYS A 202 4.13 10.11 14.53
N GLY A 203 4.86 10.14 15.65
CA GLY A 203 4.43 10.74 16.91
C GLY A 203 4.16 12.24 16.79
N ALA A 204 5.07 12.98 16.14
CA ALA A 204 4.93 14.40 15.86
C ALA A 204 3.68 14.69 14.99
N LEU A 205 3.48 13.90 13.92
CA LEU A 205 2.30 14.03 13.05
C LEU A 205 1.00 13.72 13.78
N LYS A 206 0.95 12.67 14.60
CA LYS A 206 -0.22 12.38 15.44
C LYS A 206 -0.56 13.56 16.37
N LYS A 207 0.45 14.25 16.89
CA LYS A 207 0.25 15.44 17.72
C LYS A 207 -0.23 16.64 16.90
N LEU A 208 0.35 16.85 15.71
CA LEU A 208 -0.03 17.92 14.79
C LEU A 208 -1.50 17.78 14.33
N MET A 209 -1.97 16.55 14.10
CA MET A 209 -3.33 16.26 13.61
C MET A 209 -4.39 16.25 14.70
N LYS A 210 -4.01 16.35 15.99
CA LYS A 210 -5.01 16.51 17.06
C LYS A 210 -5.64 17.89 17.00
N PRO A 211 -6.98 17.96 17.11
CA PRO A 211 -7.69 19.22 17.20
C PRO A 211 -7.34 19.99 18.48
#